data_f67aa785a687c844b21587360a7a9de6
#
_entry.id   f67aa785a687c844b21587360a7a9de6
#
_cell.length_a   1.000
_cell.length_b   1.000
_cell.length_c   1.000
_cell.angle_alpha   90.00
_cell.angle_beta   90.00
_cell.angle_gamma   90.00
#
_symmetry.space_group_name_H-M   'P 1'
#
loop_
_entity.id
_entity.type
_entity.pdbx_description
1 polymer ?
#
loop_
_entity_poly.entity_id
_entity_poly.type
_entity_poly.pdbx_seq_one_letter_code
_entity_poly.pdbx_strand_id
1 'polypeptide(L)'
;GWTLQKNSNLNGNENLTALLMQRSRLVGSASNKLQALQKLMQERLDTDHTLFYCGDGYLENYTANYRRQVAAVTHLLGNQLGYRVATYTAETSLEEREKIRQQFEEGYLQGLVAIRCLDEGVDLPSIQNAVILASSGNPRQFIQRRGRILRPHPDKKQATLFDMIVMPPTLDRETWEVERNLLRKELKRFLEFAQLAINAQEAETKLGEIQDRYCLLSN
;
A
#
# COMPACT_ATOMS: atom_id res chain seq x y z
N GLY A 1 31.90 2.27 -34.57
CA GLY A 1 30.73 3.19 -34.43
C GLY A 1 29.51 2.57 -33.73
N TRP A 2 29.54 1.27 -33.34
CA TRP A 2 28.40 0.55 -32.74
C TRP A 2 28.40 0.48 -31.19
N THR A 3 29.50 0.84 -30.57
CA THR A 3 29.68 0.70 -29.13
C THR A 3 29.11 1.91 -28.32
N LEU A 4 29.04 3.08 -28.94
CA LEU A 4 28.59 4.31 -28.27
C LEU A 4 27.06 4.45 -28.15
N GLN A 5 26.29 3.88 -29.09
CA GLN A 5 24.82 3.93 -29.02
C GLN A 5 24.22 2.97 -27.97
N LYS A 6 24.90 1.89 -27.64
CA LYS A 6 24.43 0.93 -26.60
C LYS A 6 24.57 1.48 -25.19
N ASN A 7 25.62 2.29 -24.92
CA ASN A 7 25.84 2.85 -23.58
C ASN A 7 24.91 4.04 -23.27
N SER A 8 24.50 4.83 -24.24
CA SER A 8 23.58 5.93 -24.01
C SER A 8 22.14 5.44 -23.69
N ASN A 9 21.72 4.34 -24.30
CA ASN A 9 20.42 3.75 -24.02
C ASN A 9 20.38 3.02 -22.66
N LEU A 10 21.47 2.44 -22.19
CA LEU A 10 21.57 1.80 -20.88
C LEU A 10 21.48 2.84 -19.75
N ASN A 11 22.24 3.93 -19.85
CA ASN A 11 22.22 5.01 -18.85
C ASN A 11 20.86 5.74 -18.80
N GLY A 12 20.19 5.93 -19.93
CA GLY A 12 18.85 6.51 -19.97
C GLY A 12 17.80 5.62 -19.30
N ASN A 13 17.91 4.31 -19.44
CA ASN A 13 16.99 3.34 -18.83
C ASN A 13 17.21 3.21 -17.31
N GLU A 14 18.46 3.25 -16.85
CA GLU A 14 18.81 3.25 -15.42
C GLU A 14 18.31 4.53 -14.72
N ASN A 15 18.49 5.70 -15.31
CA ASN A 15 17.99 6.96 -14.80
C ASN A 15 16.44 6.98 -14.72
N LEU A 16 15.76 6.48 -15.74
CA LEU A 16 14.30 6.39 -15.75
C LEU A 16 13.79 5.44 -14.64
N THR A 17 14.43 4.30 -14.47
CA THR A 17 14.10 3.34 -13.43
C THR A 17 14.31 3.93 -12.03
N ALA A 18 15.39 4.65 -11.81
CA ALA A 18 15.67 5.33 -10.54
C ALA A 18 14.61 6.40 -10.23
N LEU A 19 14.22 7.21 -11.21
CA LEU A 19 13.16 8.22 -11.06
C LEU A 19 11.79 7.60 -10.76
N LEU A 20 11.45 6.50 -11.42
CA LEU A 20 10.21 5.77 -11.15
C LEU A 20 10.19 5.17 -9.75
N MET A 21 11.32 4.65 -9.28
CA MET A 21 11.46 4.15 -7.90
C MET A 21 11.35 5.28 -6.88
N GLN A 22 12.00 6.41 -7.12
CA GLN A 22 11.92 7.58 -6.25
C GLN A 22 10.48 8.10 -6.15
N ARG A 23 9.80 8.23 -7.27
CA ARG A 23 8.38 8.60 -7.31
C ARG A 23 7.52 7.61 -6.52
N SER A 24 7.72 6.31 -6.73
CA SER A 24 6.96 5.28 -6.02
C SER A 24 7.16 5.36 -4.51
N ARG A 25 8.37 5.70 -4.06
CA ARG A 25 8.66 5.94 -2.64
C ARG A 25 7.93 7.18 -2.11
N LEU A 26 7.97 8.30 -2.83
CA LEU A 26 7.27 9.54 -2.46
C LEU A 26 5.76 9.31 -2.33
N VAL A 27 5.15 8.70 -3.33
CA VAL A 27 3.71 8.37 -3.29
C VAL A 27 3.40 7.37 -2.18
N GLY A 28 4.27 6.39 -1.98
CA GLY A 28 4.15 5.38 -0.93
C GLY A 28 4.17 6.00 0.47
N SER A 29 5.03 6.99 0.71
CA SER A 29 5.28 7.62 2.02
C SER A 29 4.57 8.97 2.22
N ALA A 30 3.57 9.31 1.41
CA ALA A 30 2.84 10.57 1.56
C ALA A 30 2.32 10.74 3.00
N SER A 31 2.63 11.89 3.62
CA SER A 31 2.36 12.18 5.05
C SER A 31 0.88 12.08 5.41
N ASN A 32 -0.02 12.47 4.51
CA ASN A 32 -1.46 12.41 4.70
C ASN A 32 -1.99 10.98 4.90
N LYS A 33 -1.23 9.95 4.50
CA LYS A 33 -1.62 8.55 4.71
C LYS A 33 -1.69 8.16 6.17
N LEU A 34 -0.82 8.68 7.02
CA LEU A 34 -0.88 8.42 8.46
C LEU A 34 -2.14 9.03 9.09
N GLN A 35 -2.53 10.24 8.67
CA GLN A 35 -3.76 10.86 9.13
C GLN A 35 -4.99 10.07 8.65
N ALA A 36 -4.99 9.61 7.40
CA ALA A 36 -6.04 8.77 6.86
C ALA A 36 -6.12 7.41 7.60
N LEU A 37 -4.96 6.81 7.90
CA LEU A 37 -4.89 5.58 8.70
C LEU A 37 -5.46 5.80 10.10
N GLN A 38 -5.08 6.89 10.76
CA GLN A 38 -5.60 7.22 12.10
C GLN A 38 -7.11 7.31 12.10
N LYS A 39 -7.71 8.07 11.20
CA LYS A 39 -9.17 8.16 11.06
C LYS A 39 -9.83 6.81 10.79
N LEU A 40 -9.26 6.04 9.86
CA LEU A 40 -9.78 4.71 9.52
C LEU A 40 -9.80 3.78 10.72
N MET A 41 -8.72 3.78 11.51
CA MET A 41 -8.55 2.84 12.62
C MET A 41 -9.22 3.27 13.90
N GLN A 42 -9.46 4.57 14.14
CA GLN A 42 -10.24 5.05 15.30
C GLN A 42 -11.65 4.45 15.38
N GLU A 43 -12.24 4.12 14.23
CA GLU A 43 -13.56 3.49 14.14
C GLU A 43 -13.49 1.95 14.09
N ARG A 44 -12.30 1.35 14.17
CA ARG A 44 -12.06 -0.09 13.93
C ARG A 44 -11.07 -0.72 14.90
N LEU A 45 -11.00 -0.20 16.13
CA LEU A 45 -10.05 -0.69 17.14
C LEU A 45 -10.32 -2.11 17.63
N ASP A 46 -11.52 -2.60 17.40
CA ASP A 46 -11.99 -3.94 17.74
C ASP A 46 -11.78 -4.97 16.61
N THR A 47 -11.27 -4.55 15.44
CA THR A 47 -11.00 -5.48 14.35
C THR A 47 -9.72 -6.28 14.62
N ASP A 48 -9.75 -7.55 14.24
CA ASP A 48 -8.63 -8.46 14.33
C ASP A 48 -8.15 -8.89 12.93
N HIS A 49 -7.06 -9.64 12.88
CA HIS A 49 -6.48 -10.24 11.67
C HIS A 49 -6.27 -9.20 10.55
N THR A 50 -5.72 -8.04 10.93
CA THR A 50 -5.48 -6.91 10.02
C THR A 50 -4.03 -6.84 9.59
N LEU A 51 -3.79 -6.78 8.29
CA LEU A 51 -2.48 -6.52 7.71
C LEU A 51 -2.35 -5.05 7.30
N PHE A 52 -1.34 -4.36 7.81
CA PHE A 52 -0.94 -3.02 7.38
C PHE A 52 0.27 -3.11 6.47
N TYR A 53 0.06 -2.91 5.18
CA TYR A 53 1.11 -3.03 4.19
C TYR A 53 1.78 -1.68 3.93
N CYS A 54 3.03 -1.54 4.36
CA CYS A 54 3.84 -0.33 4.25
C CYS A 54 4.86 -0.40 3.11
N GLY A 55 5.30 0.76 2.65
CA GLY A 55 6.46 0.90 1.79
C GLY A 55 7.76 0.94 2.59
N ASP A 56 8.88 0.83 1.88
CA ASP A 56 10.23 1.04 2.42
C ASP A 56 10.68 2.52 2.36
N GLY A 57 9.72 3.42 2.13
CA GLY A 57 9.95 4.86 2.06
C GLY A 57 10.14 5.52 3.42
N TYR A 58 10.76 6.70 3.38
CA TYR A 58 10.92 7.56 4.55
C TYR A 58 9.86 8.66 4.53
N LEU A 59 9.35 8.98 5.71
CA LEU A 59 8.43 10.10 5.91
C LEU A 59 9.21 11.40 6.07
N GLU A 60 8.82 12.43 5.36
CA GLU A 60 9.28 13.79 5.59
C GLU A 60 8.68 14.32 6.90
N ASN A 61 9.39 15.18 7.62
CA ASN A 61 8.95 15.82 8.86
C ASN A 61 8.76 14.92 10.10
N TYR A 62 9.33 13.71 10.10
CA TYR A 62 9.33 12.84 11.27
C TYR A 62 10.72 12.78 11.94
N THR A 63 10.73 12.54 13.26
CA THR A 63 11.97 12.34 14.01
C THR A 63 12.72 11.12 13.50
N ALA A 64 14.03 11.05 13.75
CA ALA A 64 14.88 9.96 13.25
C ALA A 64 14.33 8.55 13.57
N ASN A 65 13.69 8.38 14.74
CA ASN A 65 13.14 7.10 15.18
C ASN A 65 11.90 6.64 14.39
N TYR A 66 11.12 7.57 13.83
CA TYR A 66 9.88 7.27 13.11
C TYR A 66 9.95 7.66 11.62
N ARG A 67 11.16 7.85 11.13
CA ARG A 67 11.37 8.28 9.74
C ARG A 67 10.94 7.21 8.73
N ARG A 68 11.08 5.91 9.06
CA ARG A 68 10.56 4.83 8.22
C ARG A 68 9.04 4.71 8.39
N GLN A 69 8.31 4.57 7.30
CA GLN A 69 6.84 4.46 7.32
C GLN A 69 6.36 3.32 8.24
N VAL A 70 7.04 2.17 8.22
CA VAL A 70 6.68 1.04 9.08
C VAL A 70 6.75 1.40 10.57
N ALA A 71 7.80 2.11 11.00
CA ALA A 71 7.95 2.53 12.39
C ALA A 71 6.89 3.54 12.80
N ALA A 72 6.57 4.50 11.93
CA ALA A 72 5.52 5.49 12.18
C ALA A 72 4.12 4.85 12.27
N VAL A 73 3.82 3.90 11.41
CA VAL A 73 2.56 3.15 11.43
C VAL A 73 2.45 2.30 12.70
N THR A 74 3.52 1.58 13.08
CA THR A 74 3.54 0.78 14.31
C THR A 74 3.36 1.65 15.55
N HIS A 75 4.02 2.81 15.60
CA HIS A 75 3.86 3.77 16.68
C HIS A 75 2.44 4.34 16.75
N LEU A 76 1.87 4.75 15.62
CA LEU A 76 0.50 5.26 15.55
C LEU A 76 -0.50 4.22 16.06
N LEU A 77 -0.42 3.00 15.55
CA LEU A 77 -1.37 1.94 15.90
C LEU A 77 -1.19 1.48 17.35
N GLY A 78 0.05 1.16 17.76
CA GLY A 78 0.33 0.61 19.08
C GLY A 78 0.29 1.65 20.19
N ASN A 79 1.03 2.74 20.05
CA ASN A 79 1.20 3.70 21.13
C ASN A 79 0.09 4.76 21.22
N GLN A 80 -0.45 5.20 20.08
CA GLN A 80 -1.48 6.22 20.09
C GLN A 80 -2.91 5.66 20.12
N LEU A 81 -3.15 4.55 19.41
CA LEU A 81 -4.48 3.96 19.31
C LEU A 81 -4.67 2.72 20.21
N GLY A 82 -3.62 2.17 20.82
CA GLY A 82 -3.71 0.99 21.68
C GLY A 82 -4.02 -0.31 20.91
N TYR A 83 -3.83 -0.32 19.60
CA TYR A 83 -4.06 -1.47 18.75
C TYR A 83 -2.88 -2.45 18.85
N ARG A 84 -3.13 -3.72 19.19
CA ARG A 84 -2.10 -4.73 19.40
C ARG A 84 -1.46 -5.14 18.07
N VAL A 85 -0.31 -4.54 17.75
CA VAL A 85 0.42 -4.79 16.51
C VAL A 85 1.85 -5.23 16.74
N ALA A 86 2.38 -5.99 15.80
CA ALA A 86 3.80 -6.28 15.68
C ALA A 86 4.32 -5.90 14.28
N THR A 87 5.60 -5.55 14.23
CA THR A 87 6.30 -5.31 12.97
C THR A 87 6.78 -6.63 12.38
N TYR A 88 6.51 -6.84 11.10
CA TYR A 88 6.89 -8.04 10.36
C TYR A 88 7.66 -7.65 9.09
N THR A 89 8.98 -7.72 9.15
CA THR A 89 9.87 -7.27 8.05
C THR A 89 10.97 -8.30 7.76
N ALA A 90 11.78 -8.05 6.74
CA ALA A 90 12.94 -8.89 6.43
C ALA A 90 13.99 -8.90 7.56
N GLU A 91 14.02 -7.87 8.39
CA GLU A 91 14.93 -7.74 9.53
C GLU A 91 14.50 -8.61 10.74
N THR A 92 13.25 -9.07 10.78
CA THR A 92 12.70 -9.95 11.82
C THR A 92 13.30 -11.35 11.66
N SER A 93 13.88 -11.92 12.71
CA SER A 93 14.45 -13.27 12.69
C SER A 93 13.39 -14.35 12.40
N LEU A 94 13.81 -15.51 11.93
CA LEU A 94 12.86 -16.61 11.61
C LEU A 94 12.08 -17.07 12.84
N GLU A 95 12.74 -17.17 13.99
CA GLU A 95 12.12 -17.54 15.25
C GLU A 95 11.07 -16.51 15.69
N GLU A 96 11.42 -15.23 15.61
CA GLU A 96 10.52 -14.14 15.96
C GLU A 96 9.34 -14.04 15.00
N ARG A 97 9.57 -14.26 13.69
CA ARG A 97 8.49 -14.32 12.69
C ARG A 97 7.48 -15.42 13.02
N GLU A 98 7.95 -16.60 13.41
CA GLU A 98 7.05 -17.71 13.75
C GLU A 98 6.23 -17.39 15.01
N LYS A 99 6.86 -16.79 16.03
CA LYS A 99 6.15 -16.35 17.24
C LYS A 99 5.11 -15.27 16.93
N ILE A 100 5.45 -14.27 16.11
CA ILE A 100 4.53 -13.21 15.70
C ILE A 100 3.36 -13.81 14.90
N ARG A 101 3.65 -14.74 13.98
CA ARG A 101 2.63 -15.45 13.20
C ARG A 101 1.65 -16.17 14.09
N GLN A 102 2.16 -16.97 15.04
CA GLN A 102 1.32 -17.71 15.99
C GLN A 102 0.44 -16.74 16.81
N GLN A 103 1.01 -15.69 17.39
CA GLN A 103 0.27 -14.70 18.16
C GLN A 103 -0.81 -13.98 17.32
N PHE A 104 -0.57 -13.77 16.04
CA PHE A 104 -1.54 -13.20 15.13
C PHE A 104 -2.67 -14.19 14.79
N GLU A 105 -2.36 -15.45 14.52
CA GLU A 105 -3.35 -16.49 14.25
C GLU A 105 -4.23 -16.77 15.47
N GLU A 106 -3.66 -16.73 16.68
CA GLU A 106 -4.38 -16.91 17.95
C GLU A 106 -5.14 -15.65 18.43
N GLY A 107 -4.99 -14.50 17.72
CA GLY A 107 -5.68 -13.25 18.05
C GLY A 107 -5.07 -12.44 19.21
N TYR A 108 -3.91 -12.85 19.75
CA TYR A 108 -3.17 -12.02 20.70
C TYR A 108 -2.67 -10.73 20.06
N LEU A 109 -2.27 -10.79 18.79
CA LEU A 109 -2.01 -9.62 17.96
C LEU A 109 -3.23 -9.39 17.05
N GLN A 110 -3.72 -8.16 17.04
CA GLN A 110 -4.81 -7.74 16.14
C GLN A 110 -4.31 -7.46 14.74
N GLY A 111 -3.06 -7.03 14.61
CA GLY A 111 -2.51 -6.64 13.32
C GLY A 111 -1.01 -6.87 13.16
N LEU A 112 -0.61 -6.95 11.89
CA LEU A 112 0.78 -6.99 11.46
C LEU A 112 1.12 -5.78 10.62
N VAL A 113 2.20 -5.08 10.94
CA VAL A 113 2.74 -3.98 10.14
C VAL A 113 3.92 -4.51 9.33
N ALA A 114 3.79 -4.56 8.01
CA ALA A 114 4.68 -5.32 7.17
C ALA A 114 5.19 -4.54 5.94
N ILE A 115 6.43 -4.82 5.53
CA ILE A 115 7.03 -4.36 4.28
C ILE A 115 7.36 -5.59 3.45
N ARG A 116 6.85 -5.67 2.20
CA ARG A 116 7.19 -6.71 1.21
C ARG A 116 7.07 -8.18 1.67
N CYS A 117 6.67 -8.44 2.91
CA CYS A 117 6.63 -9.80 3.46
C CYS A 117 5.70 -10.74 2.68
N LEU A 118 4.67 -10.21 2.04
CA LEU A 118 3.79 -11.00 1.18
C LEU A 118 4.43 -11.39 -0.16
N ASP A 119 5.53 -10.74 -0.54
CA ASP A 119 6.27 -11.08 -1.78
C ASP A 119 7.19 -12.28 -1.55
N GLU A 120 7.60 -12.56 -0.30
CA GLU A 120 8.62 -13.55 0.08
C GLU A 120 8.08 -14.90 0.55
N GLY A 121 6.89 -15.29 0.11
CA GLY A 121 6.36 -16.63 0.42
C GLY A 121 5.61 -16.76 1.74
N VAL A 122 5.45 -15.71 2.52
CA VAL A 122 4.66 -15.73 3.76
C VAL A 122 3.19 -15.98 3.45
N ASP A 123 2.65 -17.05 4.02
CA ASP A 123 1.25 -17.42 3.91
C ASP A 123 0.53 -17.15 5.24
N LEU A 124 -0.40 -16.22 5.23
CA LEU A 124 -1.23 -15.84 6.38
C LEU A 124 -2.71 -15.87 5.95
N PRO A 125 -3.29 -17.05 5.81
CA PRO A 125 -4.66 -17.19 5.32
C PRO A 125 -5.71 -16.59 6.29
N SER A 126 -5.35 -16.41 7.55
CA SER A 126 -6.18 -15.80 8.60
C SER A 126 -6.41 -14.31 8.41
N ILE A 127 -5.67 -13.61 7.52
CA ILE A 127 -5.88 -12.17 7.25
C ILE A 127 -7.32 -11.92 6.78
N GLN A 128 -8.07 -11.13 7.52
CA GLN A 128 -9.45 -10.72 7.21
C GLN A 128 -9.50 -9.30 6.66
N ASN A 129 -8.63 -8.43 7.16
CA ASN A 129 -8.57 -7.03 6.77
C ASN A 129 -7.16 -6.68 6.26
N ALA A 130 -7.08 -5.81 5.26
CA ALA A 130 -5.81 -5.29 4.81
C ALA A 130 -5.89 -3.79 4.54
N VAL A 131 -4.95 -3.04 5.08
CA VAL A 131 -4.77 -1.62 4.83
C VAL A 131 -3.49 -1.44 4.02
N ILE A 132 -3.62 -1.04 2.76
CA ILE A 132 -2.50 -0.87 1.84
C ILE A 132 -2.11 0.60 1.80
N LEU A 133 -1.04 0.95 2.52
CA LEU A 133 -0.49 2.31 2.52
C LEU A 133 0.43 2.56 1.32
N ALA A 134 1.13 1.52 0.87
CA ALA A 134 2.03 1.63 -0.28
C ALA A 134 1.74 0.52 -1.28
N SER A 135 1.16 0.88 -2.42
CA SER A 135 1.02 -0.04 -3.54
C SER A 135 2.26 0.03 -4.43
N SER A 136 2.80 -1.12 -4.83
CA SER A 136 3.84 -1.14 -5.86
C SER A 136 3.23 -0.85 -7.23
N GLY A 137 3.96 -0.08 -8.05
CA GLY A 137 3.58 0.12 -9.45
C GLY A 137 3.66 -1.14 -10.32
N ASN A 138 4.05 -2.28 -9.75
CA ASN A 138 4.11 -3.56 -10.45
C ASN A 138 2.77 -4.30 -10.34
N PRO A 139 2.01 -4.45 -11.45
CA PRO A 139 0.70 -5.11 -11.43
C PRO A 139 0.76 -6.55 -10.92
N ARG A 140 1.83 -7.30 -11.23
CA ARG A 140 1.98 -8.69 -10.78
C ARG A 140 2.11 -8.80 -9.27
N GLN A 141 2.94 -7.97 -8.64
CA GLN A 141 3.08 -7.95 -7.19
C GLN A 141 1.77 -7.57 -6.50
N PHE A 142 1.07 -6.62 -7.06
CA PHE A 142 -0.22 -6.16 -6.55
C PHE A 142 -1.29 -7.28 -6.61
N ILE A 143 -1.38 -8.02 -7.73
CA ILE A 143 -2.29 -9.16 -7.88
C ILE A 143 -1.91 -10.30 -6.93
N GLN A 144 -0.63 -10.62 -6.79
CA GLN A 144 -0.14 -11.66 -5.90
C GLN A 144 -0.44 -11.36 -4.42
N ARG A 145 -0.23 -10.12 -3.98
CA ARG A 145 -0.55 -9.68 -2.61
C ARG A 145 -2.03 -9.85 -2.29
N ARG A 146 -2.90 -9.40 -3.19
CA ARG A 146 -4.36 -9.55 -3.05
C ARG A 146 -4.76 -11.02 -3.01
N GLY A 147 -4.22 -11.84 -3.90
CA GLY A 147 -4.49 -13.26 -3.93
C GLY A 147 -4.19 -13.96 -2.61
N ARG A 148 -3.19 -13.49 -1.84
CA ARG A 148 -2.87 -13.99 -0.51
C ARG A 148 -3.85 -13.50 0.56
N ILE A 149 -4.24 -12.22 0.50
CA ILE A 149 -5.25 -11.66 1.41
C ILE A 149 -6.62 -12.28 1.19
N LEU A 150 -6.96 -12.62 -0.06
CA LEU A 150 -8.25 -13.19 -0.43
C LEU A 150 -8.33 -14.72 -0.30
N ARG A 151 -7.27 -15.39 0.17
CA ARG A 151 -7.31 -16.85 0.37
C ARG A 151 -8.44 -17.26 1.29
N PRO A 152 -9.16 -18.33 0.94
CA PRO A 152 -10.18 -18.90 1.81
C PRO A 152 -9.57 -19.35 3.15
N HIS A 153 -10.31 -19.14 4.23
CA HIS A 153 -9.99 -19.67 5.56
C HIS A 153 -11.31 -20.05 6.24
N PRO A 154 -11.36 -21.13 7.06
CA PRO A 154 -12.61 -21.57 7.69
C PRO A 154 -13.36 -20.47 8.44
N ASP A 155 -12.63 -19.61 9.14
CA ASP A 155 -13.21 -18.53 9.95
C ASP A 155 -13.38 -17.20 9.18
N LYS A 156 -13.12 -17.20 7.88
CA LYS A 156 -13.18 -15.99 7.04
C LYS A 156 -14.29 -16.07 5.99
N LYS A 157 -15.37 -15.33 6.21
CA LYS A 157 -16.48 -15.22 5.24
C LYS A 157 -16.14 -14.27 4.08
N GLN A 158 -15.40 -13.21 4.36
CA GLN A 158 -14.97 -12.19 3.38
C GLN A 158 -13.65 -11.55 3.82
N ALA A 159 -12.98 -10.90 2.89
CA ALA A 159 -11.83 -10.05 3.17
C ALA A 159 -12.18 -8.59 2.85
N THR A 160 -11.78 -7.67 3.73
CA THR A 160 -11.96 -6.23 3.54
C THR A 160 -10.63 -5.59 3.17
N LEU A 161 -10.61 -4.83 2.08
CA LEU A 161 -9.42 -4.16 1.58
C LEU A 161 -9.60 -2.64 1.61
N PHE A 162 -8.71 -1.94 2.30
CA PHE A 162 -8.59 -0.50 2.30
C PHE A 162 -7.31 -0.12 1.55
N ASP A 163 -7.44 0.41 0.35
CA ASP A 163 -6.29 0.79 -0.47
C ASP A 163 -6.21 2.31 -0.59
N MET A 164 -5.08 2.90 -0.18
CA MET A 164 -4.89 4.35 -0.12
C MET A 164 -4.39 4.90 -1.44
N ILE A 165 -5.22 5.73 -2.08
CA ILE A 165 -4.88 6.47 -3.30
C ILE A 165 -4.33 7.84 -2.92
N VAL A 166 -3.21 8.23 -3.53
CA VAL A 166 -2.67 9.57 -3.42
C VAL A 166 -3.18 10.43 -4.58
N MET A 167 -3.86 11.51 -4.21
CA MET A 167 -4.38 12.48 -5.16
C MET A 167 -3.45 13.69 -5.23
N PRO A 168 -3.13 14.22 -6.43
CA PRO A 168 -2.43 15.50 -6.55
C PRO A 168 -3.23 16.60 -5.88
N PRO A 169 -2.61 17.50 -5.08
CA PRO A 169 -3.35 18.51 -4.30
C PRO A 169 -4.00 19.58 -5.22
N THR A 170 -3.25 20.10 -6.13
CA THR A 170 -3.70 21.08 -7.13
C THR A 170 -2.87 20.83 -8.38
N LEU A 171 -3.55 20.71 -9.51
CA LEU A 171 -2.84 20.49 -10.76
C LEU A 171 -2.36 21.84 -11.28
N ASP A 172 -1.05 22.02 -11.34
CA ASP A 172 -0.45 23.14 -12.04
C ASP A 172 -0.64 22.96 -13.55
N ARG A 173 -0.82 24.07 -14.27
CA ARG A 173 -1.03 24.02 -15.73
C ARG A 173 0.14 23.36 -16.46
N GLU A 174 1.37 23.52 -15.96
CA GLU A 174 2.58 22.96 -16.56
C GLU A 174 2.70 21.44 -16.36
N THR A 175 2.22 20.90 -15.23
CA THR A 175 2.32 19.49 -14.89
C THR A 175 1.03 18.71 -15.12
N TRP A 176 -0.06 19.41 -15.49
CA TRP A 176 -1.43 18.88 -15.62
C TRP A 176 -1.51 17.54 -16.35
N GLU A 177 -0.97 17.47 -17.56
CA GLU A 177 -1.05 16.25 -18.38
C GLU A 177 -0.27 15.07 -17.80
N VAL A 178 0.90 15.34 -17.22
CA VAL A 178 1.73 14.32 -16.59
C VAL A 178 1.02 13.75 -15.37
N GLU A 179 0.51 14.60 -14.51
CA GLU A 179 -0.18 14.19 -13.27
C GLU A 179 -1.50 13.47 -13.57
N ARG A 180 -2.28 13.94 -14.54
CA ARG A 180 -3.48 13.23 -15.01
C ARG A 180 -3.16 11.84 -15.55
N ASN A 181 -2.13 11.70 -16.37
CA ASN A 181 -1.74 10.41 -16.92
C ASN A 181 -1.26 9.44 -15.81
N LEU A 182 -0.58 9.95 -14.80
CA LEU A 182 -0.18 9.17 -13.64
C LEU A 182 -1.40 8.73 -12.84
N LEU A 183 -2.32 9.63 -12.55
CA LEU A 183 -3.55 9.34 -11.81
C LEU A 183 -4.44 8.37 -12.61
N ARG A 184 -4.59 8.55 -13.92
CA ARG A 184 -5.33 7.63 -14.79
C ARG A 184 -4.82 6.20 -14.70
N LYS A 185 -3.49 6.00 -14.71
CA LYS A 185 -2.87 4.68 -14.55
C LYS A 185 -3.12 4.08 -13.17
N GLU A 186 -3.05 4.88 -12.11
CA GLU A 186 -3.37 4.43 -10.76
C GLU A 186 -4.84 4.01 -10.66
N LEU A 187 -5.78 4.87 -11.08
CA LEU A 187 -7.22 4.62 -10.99
C LEU A 187 -7.66 3.40 -11.83
N LYS A 188 -7.06 3.19 -13.01
CA LYS A 188 -7.35 1.99 -13.81
C LYS A 188 -7.16 0.71 -12.99
N ARG A 189 -6.07 0.62 -12.25
CA ARG A 189 -5.77 -0.52 -11.38
C ARG A 189 -6.83 -0.72 -10.29
N PHE A 190 -7.31 0.37 -9.69
CA PHE A 190 -8.36 0.30 -8.67
C PHE A 190 -9.70 -0.10 -9.27
N LEU A 191 -10.06 0.43 -10.44
CA LEU A 191 -11.28 0.05 -11.15
C LEU A 191 -11.32 -1.44 -11.50
N GLU A 192 -10.25 -1.98 -12.08
CA GLU A 192 -10.13 -3.41 -12.40
C GLU A 192 -10.37 -4.30 -11.17
N PHE A 193 -10.02 -3.80 -9.99
CA PHE A 193 -10.24 -4.53 -8.77
C PHE A 193 -11.60 -4.29 -8.14
N ALA A 194 -12.10 -3.07 -8.18
CA ALA A 194 -13.41 -2.72 -7.66
C ALA A 194 -14.51 -3.56 -8.32
N GLN A 195 -14.39 -3.83 -9.62
CA GLN A 195 -15.33 -4.65 -10.38
C GLN A 195 -15.49 -6.08 -9.84
N LEU A 196 -14.52 -6.58 -9.11
CA LEU A 196 -14.56 -7.92 -8.50
C LEU A 196 -15.01 -7.90 -7.03
N ALA A 197 -15.26 -6.72 -6.48
CA ALA A 197 -15.65 -6.56 -5.08
C ALA A 197 -17.17 -6.69 -4.89
N ILE A 198 -17.59 -7.10 -3.69
CA ILE A 198 -19.01 -7.17 -3.33
C ILE A 198 -19.67 -5.76 -3.43
N ASN A 199 -18.93 -4.70 -3.12
CA ASN A 199 -19.35 -3.31 -3.21
C ASN A 199 -18.91 -2.62 -4.52
N ALA A 200 -18.83 -3.34 -5.62
CA ALA A 200 -18.35 -2.86 -6.92
C ALA A 200 -19.02 -1.54 -7.34
N GLN A 201 -20.33 -1.47 -7.28
CA GLN A 201 -21.10 -0.29 -7.70
C GLN A 201 -20.75 0.96 -6.87
N GLU A 202 -20.63 0.83 -5.54
CA GLU A 202 -20.22 1.94 -4.66
C GLU A 202 -18.79 2.40 -4.98
N ALA A 203 -17.88 1.45 -5.15
CA ALA A 203 -16.49 1.73 -5.46
C ALA A 203 -16.33 2.40 -6.84
N GLU A 204 -17.04 1.93 -7.86
CA GLU A 204 -17.07 2.52 -9.19
C GLU A 204 -17.62 3.96 -9.17
N THR A 205 -18.69 4.20 -8.41
CA THR A 205 -19.25 5.55 -8.26
C THR A 205 -18.22 6.51 -7.65
N LYS A 206 -17.59 6.13 -6.53
CA LYS A 206 -16.54 6.95 -5.89
C LYS A 206 -15.34 7.18 -6.79
N LEU A 207 -14.90 6.18 -7.54
CA LEU A 207 -13.80 6.32 -8.50
C LEU A 207 -14.19 7.18 -9.69
N GLY A 208 -15.46 7.12 -10.13
CA GLY A 208 -16.04 7.97 -11.17
C GLY A 208 -16.01 9.45 -10.78
N GLU A 209 -16.42 9.80 -9.55
CA GLU A 209 -16.32 11.18 -9.02
C GLU A 209 -14.89 11.72 -9.07
N ILE A 210 -13.89 10.87 -8.79
CA ILE A 210 -12.49 11.25 -8.90
C ILE A 210 -12.10 11.45 -10.37
N GLN A 211 -12.53 10.57 -11.26
CA GLN A 211 -12.26 10.68 -12.70
C GLN A 211 -12.85 11.97 -13.29
N ASP A 212 -14.06 12.32 -12.89
CA ASP A 212 -14.73 13.58 -13.32
C ASP A 212 -13.99 14.79 -12.80
N ARG A 213 -13.64 14.82 -11.50
CA ARG A 213 -12.91 15.93 -10.88
C ARG A 213 -11.59 16.25 -11.55
N TYR A 214 -10.88 15.24 -12.05
CA TYR A 214 -9.59 15.37 -12.72
C TYR A 214 -9.70 15.29 -14.25
N CYS A 215 -10.93 15.33 -14.80
CA CYS A 215 -11.20 15.23 -16.25
C CYS A 215 -10.49 14.04 -16.90
N LEU A 216 -10.54 12.86 -16.28
CA LEU A 216 -9.81 11.68 -16.76
C LEU A 216 -10.58 10.87 -17.80
N LEU A 217 -11.88 11.09 -17.93
CA LEU A 217 -12.78 10.37 -18.84
C LEU A 217 -12.74 10.93 -20.29
N SER A 218 -12.17 12.11 -20.51
CA SER A 218 -11.96 12.63 -21.87
C SER A 218 -10.79 11.90 -22.54
N ASN A 219 -11.07 11.30 -23.69
CA ASN A 219 -10.12 10.61 -24.58
C ASN A 219 -8.99 11.52 -25.04
#